data_c4b3cd3f2bc9e7344c77151844df10b1
#
_entry.id   c4b3cd3f2bc9e7344c77151844df10b1
#
_cell.length_a   1.000
_cell.length_b   1.000
_cell.length_c   1.000
_cell.angle_alpha   90.00
_cell.angle_beta   90.00
_cell.angle_gamma   90.00
#
_symmetry.space_group_name_H-M   'P 1'
#
loop_
_entity.id
_entity.type
_entity.pdbx_description
1 polymer ?
#
loop_
_entity_poly.entity_id
_entity_poly.type
_entity_poly.pdbx_seq_one_letter_code
_entity_poly.pdbx_strand_id
1 'polypeptide(L)'
;MSGADTGGWFDALFDRDLSLVLVVLAVIYVAYVLAGVAFGYGLRGQLNSIANLTFYVGVFGMLALALNLHWGYTGLFNIGIVGFMGIGIYVTALVSKPPVAEGGAAQVGGFGLPLGVGILAGVLVAGLFGLLVALPALRLRADYLAIVTVAFSEIIRFTMMSRTFQSVEVPAALGLRADTVGLGGGGGLILNYTDPLEALLRTVFLWEPYLAVLDVVQQTLIPNNPKPVVDGLLYGVMLLVGVFAFYVLLTRLGRSPF
;
A
#
# COMPACT_ATOMS: atom_id res chain seq x y z
N MET A 1 -21.14 -17.22 41.72
CA MET A 1 -20.29 -18.03 40.82
C MET A 1 -20.81 -17.74 39.43
N SER A 2 -20.22 -16.81 38.74
CA SER A 2 -20.64 -16.36 37.41
C SER A 2 -19.59 -16.88 36.44
N GLY A 3 -20.02 -17.75 35.52
CA GLY A 3 -19.16 -18.30 34.48
C GLY A 3 -18.63 -17.18 33.58
N ALA A 4 -17.33 -17.17 33.38
CA ALA A 4 -16.67 -16.29 32.44
C ALA A 4 -17.14 -16.65 31.01
N ASP A 5 -17.85 -15.71 30.39
CA ASP A 5 -18.28 -15.79 29.01
C ASP A 5 -17.03 -15.66 28.09
N THR A 6 -16.43 -16.79 27.74
CA THR A 6 -15.27 -16.87 26.83
C THR A 6 -15.67 -16.88 25.35
N GLY A 7 -16.96 -16.74 25.02
CA GLY A 7 -17.52 -16.77 23.66
C GLY A 7 -17.45 -15.43 22.90
N GLY A 8 -17.34 -14.32 23.59
CA GLY A 8 -17.70 -13.01 23.04
C GLY A 8 -16.81 -12.40 21.94
N TRP A 9 -15.61 -12.92 21.67
CA TRP A 9 -14.77 -12.33 20.62
C TRP A 9 -14.87 -13.08 19.28
N PHE A 10 -15.12 -14.39 19.32
CA PHE A 10 -15.37 -15.16 18.11
C PHE A 10 -16.75 -14.86 17.51
N ASP A 11 -17.77 -14.66 18.34
CA ASP A 11 -19.11 -14.29 17.87
C ASP A 11 -19.14 -12.92 17.20
N ALA A 12 -18.30 -11.97 17.65
CA ALA A 12 -18.13 -10.67 16.99
C ALA A 12 -17.35 -10.75 15.65
N LEU A 13 -16.57 -11.79 15.41
CA LEU A 13 -15.87 -12.04 14.15
C LEU A 13 -16.78 -12.61 13.05
N PHE A 14 -17.90 -13.24 13.45
CA PHE A 14 -18.90 -13.81 12.54
C PHE A 14 -20.21 -13.01 12.52
N ASP A 15 -20.13 -11.72 12.82
CA ASP A 15 -21.25 -10.81 12.60
C ASP A 15 -21.70 -10.89 11.13
N ARG A 16 -23.01 -10.79 10.91
CA ARG A 16 -23.64 -10.89 9.58
C ARG A 16 -22.95 -10.03 8.53
N ASP A 17 -22.38 -8.91 8.93
CA ASP A 17 -21.71 -7.97 8.03
C ASP A 17 -20.34 -8.49 7.54
N LEU A 18 -19.54 -9.13 8.41
CA LEU A 18 -18.31 -9.77 8.00
C LEU A 18 -18.57 -10.96 7.07
N SER A 19 -19.59 -11.76 7.36
CA SER A 19 -19.97 -12.88 6.49
C SER A 19 -20.40 -12.40 5.10
N LEU A 20 -21.13 -11.29 5.01
CA LEU A 20 -21.49 -10.67 3.72
C LEU A 20 -20.25 -10.20 2.94
N VAL A 21 -19.30 -9.54 3.60
CA VAL A 21 -18.04 -9.13 2.97
C VAL A 21 -17.28 -10.33 2.43
N LEU A 22 -17.16 -11.39 3.22
CA LEU A 22 -16.46 -12.61 2.80
C LEU A 22 -17.18 -13.31 1.63
N VAL A 23 -18.51 -13.36 1.62
CA VAL A 23 -19.29 -13.92 0.50
C VAL A 23 -19.09 -13.09 -0.76
N VAL A 24 -19.16 -11.76 -0.68
CA VAL A 24 -18.92 -10.88 -1.83
C VAL A 24 -17.50 -11.06 -2.36
N LEU A 25 -16.50 -11.10 -1.49
CA LEU A 25 -15.12 -11.37 -1.90
C LEU A 25 -15.01 -12.75 -2.57
N ALA A 26 -15.58 -13.79 -1.99
CA ALA A 26 -15.56 -15.13 -2.59
C ALA A 26 -16.19 -15.14 -3.98
N VAL A 27 -17.32 -14.47 -4.17
CA VAL A 27 -17.97 -14.34 -5.49
C VAL A 27 -17.06 -13.63 -6.49
N ILE A 28 -16.39 -12.53 -6.08
CA ILE A 28 -15.45 -11.81 -6.94
C ILE A 28 -14.28 -12.71 -7.33
N TYR A 29 -13.67 -13.45 -6.39
CA TYR A 29 -12.57 -14.36 -6.69
C TYR A 29 -12.99 -15.48 -7.64
N VAL A 30 -14.17 -16.09 -7.40
CA VAL A 30 -14.72 -17.13 -8.28
C VAL A 30 -14.97 -16.57 -9.69
N ALA A 31 -15.59 -15.39 -9.80
CA ALA A 31 -15.83 -14.75 -11.09
C ALA A 31 -14.50 -14.46 -11.83
N TYR A 32 -13.46 -14.05 -11.09
CA TYR A 32 -12.15 -13.77 -11.66
C TYR A 32 -11.46 -15.03 -12.19
N VAL A 33 -11.56 -16.15 -11.45
CA VAL A 33 -11.06 -17.46 -11.90
C VAL A 33 -11.82 -17.95 -13.12
N LEU A 34 -13.16 -17.86 -13.12
CA LEU A 34 -14.00 -18.27 -14.25
C LEU A 34 -13.69 -17.45 -15.50
N ALA A 35 -13.52 -16.13 -15.36
CA ALA A 35 -13.09 -15.28 -16.46
C ALA A 35 -11.73 -15.69 -17.02
N GLY A 36 -10.74 -15.96 -16.15
CA GLY A 36 -9.44 -16.43 -16.59
C GLY A 36 -9.48 -17.78 -17.33
N VAL A 37 -10.34 -18.71 -16.89
CA VAL A 37 -10.59 -19.97 -17.62
C VAL A 37 -11.23 -19.69 -18.98
N ALA A 38 -12.23 -18.82 -19.03
CA ALA A 38 -12.90 -18.43 -20.27
C ALA A 38 -11.94 -17.76 -21.30
N PHE A 39 -10.98 -17.00 -20.82
CA PHE A 39 -9.92 -16.39 -21.64
C PHE A 39 -8.73 -17.32 -21.93
N GLY A 40 -8.79 -18.57 -21.49
CA GLY A 40 -7.75 -19.56 -21.75
C GLY A 40 -6.44 -19.35 -20.97
N TYR A 41 -6.49 -18.72 -19.81
CA TYR A 41 -5.30 -18.55 -18.97
C TYR A 41 -4.83 -19.89 -18.42
N GLY A 42 -3.57 -20.23 -18.67
CA GLY A 42 -2.93 -21.37 -17.99
C GLY A 42 -2.74 -21.09 -16.49
N LEU A 43 -2.32 -22.11 -15.73
CA LEU A 43 -2.15 -22.05 -14.29
C LEU A 43 -1.37 -20.83 -13.82
N ARG A 44 -0.23 -20.54 -14.46
CA ARG A 44 0.58 -19.34 -14.14
C ARG A 44 -0.19 -18.04 -14.32
N GLY A 45 -0.93 -17.91 -15.42
CA GLY A 45 -1.77 -16.71 -15.69
C GLY A 45 -2.86 -16.55 -14.64
N GLN A 46 -3.52 -17.64 -14.25
CA GLN A 46 -4.53 -17.66 -13.20
C GLN A 46 -3.96 -17.20 -11.85
N LEU A 47 -2.85 -17.78 -11.42
CA LEU A 47 -2.21 -17.45 -10.16
C LEU A 47 -1.73 -15.99 -10.13
N ASN A 48 -1.16 -15.50 -11.23
CA ASN A 48 -0.76 -14.09 -11.33
C ASN A 48 -1.96 -13.14 -11.27
N SER A 49 -3.08 -13.50 -11.92
CA SER A 49 -4.33 -12.73 -11.87
C SER A 49 -4.90 -12.68 -10.45
N ILE A 50 -4.91 -13.82 -9.75
CA ILE A 50 -5.35 -13.89 -8.34
C ILE A 50 -4.42 -13.07 -7.44
N ALA A 51 -3.11 -13.16 -7.63
CA ALA A 51 -2.13 -12.38 -6.87
C ALA A 51 -2.37 -10.87 -7.02
N ASN A 52 -2.56 -10.40 -8.26
CA ASN A 52 -2.88 -9.00 -8.54
C ASN A 52 -4.22 -8.57 -7.91
N LEU A 53 -5.27 -9.40 -8.04
CA LEU A 53 -6.56 -9.13 -7.39
C LEU A 53 -6.40 -9.00 -5.88
N THR A 54 -5.69 -9.93 -5.25
CA THR A 54 -5.45 -9.94 -3.80
C THR A 54 -4.68 -8.69 -3.35
N PHE A 55 -3.69 -8.27 -4.14
CA PHE A 55 -2.97 -7.02 -3.89
C PHE A 55 -3.92 -5.82 -3.88
N TYR A 56 -4.77 -5.67 -4.90
CA TYR A 56 -5.74 -4.56 -4.95
C TYR A 56 -6.77 -4.64 -3.83
N VAL A 57 -7.29 -5.82 -3.51
CA VAL A 57 -8.19 -6.02 -2.36
C VAL A 57 -7.53 -5.55 -1.07
N GLY A 58 -6.25 -5.86 -0.87
CA GLY A 58 -5.51 -5.39 0.30
C GLY A 58 -5.34 -3.87 0.34
N VAL A 59 -4.92 -3.26 -0.76
CA VAL A 59 -4.74 -1.79 -0.86
C VAL A 59 -6.06 -1.05 -0.62
N PHE A 60 -7.12 -1.43 -1.32
CA PHE A 60 -8.43 -0.79 -1.16
C PHE A 60 -9.07 -1.10 0.20
N GLY A 61 -8.81 -2.29 0.76
CA GLY A 61 -9.21 -2.64 2.12
C GLY A 61 -8.58 -1.71 3.17
N MET A 62 -7.29 -1.43 3.06
CA MET A 62 -6.60 -0.47 3.93
C MET A 62 -7.19 0.94 3.79
N LEU A 63 -7.46 1.40 2.56
CA LEU A 63 -8.09 2.69 2.33
C LEU A 63 -9.51 2.77 2.91
N ALA A 64 -10.29 1.70 2.76
CA ALA A 64 -11.64 1.62 3.32
C ALA A 64 -11.62 1.69 4.86
N LEU A 65 -10.69 0.98 5.50
CA LEU A 65 -10.51 1.04 6.96
C LEU A 65 -10.04 2.42 7.42
N ALA A 66 -9.12 3.06 6.68
CA ALA A 66 -8.67 4.42 6.97
C ALA A 66 -9.82 5.43 6.82
N LEU A 67 -10.68 5.28 5.80
CA LEU A 67 -11.89 6.10 5.66
C LEU A 67 -12.88 5.85 6.80
N ASN A 68 -13.07 4.59 7.19
CA ASN A 68 -13.94 4.24 8.32
C ASN A 68 -13.43 4.82 9.65
N LEU A 69 -12.12 4.93 9.84
CA LEU A 69 -11.55 5.60 11.01
C LEU A 69 -12.01 7.06 11.10
N HIS A 70 -12.03 7.77 9.97
CA HIS A 70 -12.49 9.16 9.94
C HIS A 70 -14.03 9.22 10.04
N TRP A 71 -14.73 8.56 9.13
CA TRP A 71 -16.19 8.68 9.04
C TRP A 71 -16.92 7.96 10.19
N GLY A 72 -16.48 6.72 10.50
CA GLY A 72 -17.13 5.89 11.52
C GLY A 72 -16.97 6.44 12.95
N TYR A 73 -15.80 7.00 13.28
CA TYR A 73 -15.51 7.47 14.64
C TYR A 73 -15.71 8.97 14.83
N THR A 74 -15.42 9.79 13.83
CA THR A 74 -15.49 11.25 13.96
C THR A 74 -16.65 11.89 13.19
N GLY A 75 -17.35 11.12 12.34
CA GLY A 75 -18.38 11.63 11.44
C GLY A 75 -17.83 12.51 10.30
N LEU A 76 -16.51 12.62 10.16
CA LEU A 76 -15.87 13.46 9.16
C LEU A 76 -15.55 12.65 7.89
N PHE A 77 -16.22 12.97 6.80
CA PHE A 77 -16.01 12.31 5.52
C PHE A 77 -14.78 12.89 4.80
N ASN A 78 -13.61 12.25 5.00
CA ASN A 78 -12.33 12.68 4.44
C ASN A 78 -11.88 11.78 3.30
N ILE A 79 -12.08 12.22 2.04
CA ILE A 79 -11.60 11.49 0.85
C ILE A 79 -10.12 11.78 0.57
N GLY A 80 -9.51 12.75 1.23
CA GLY A 80 -8.09 13.11 1.11
C GLY A 80 -7.09 12.02 1.47
N ILE A 81 -7.56 10.91 2.03
CA ILE A 81 -6.74 9.75 2.40
C ILE A 81 -5.91 9.24 1.22
N VAL A 82 -6.46 9.24 0.01
CA VAL A 82 -5.74 8.84 -1.22
C VAL A 82 -4.56 9.77 -1.51
N GLY A 83 -4.73 11.08 -1.27
CA GLY A 83 -3.65 12.06 -1.40
C GLY A 83 -2.52 11.81 -0.40
N PHE A 84 -2.85 11.52 0.87
CA PHE A 84 -1.85 11.19 1.89
C PHE A 84 -1.13 9.87 1.58
N MET A 85 -1.83 8.87 1.07
CA MET A 85 -1.22 7.64 0.56
C MET A 85 -0.23 7.95 -0.58
N GLY A 86 -0.61 8.80 -1.52
CA GLY A 86 0.26 9.28 -2.60
C GLY A 86 1.55 9.92 -2.05
N ILE A 87 1.43 10.87 -1.11
CA ILE A 87 2.60 11.50 -0.45
C ILE A 87 3.50 10.44 0.18
N GLY A 88 2.94 9.52 0.97
CA GLY A 88 3.70 8.47 1.64
C GLY A 88 4.48 7.59 0.67
N ILE A 89 3.84 7.15 -0.41
CA ILE A 89 4.47 6.32 -1.45
C ILE A 89 5.59 7.07 -2.15
N TYR A 90 5.35 8.32 -2.57
CA TYR A 90 6.36 9.10 -3.28
C TYR A 90 7.56 9.47 -2.40
N VAL A 91 7.34 9.80 -1.13
CA VAL A 91 8.44 10.07 -0.19
C VAL A 91 9.24 8.79 0.08
N THR A 92 8.57 7.66 0.30
CA THR A 92 9.22 6.35 0.45
C THR A 92 10.08 6.05 -0.77
N ALA A 93 9.52 6.23 -1.96
CA ALA A 93 10.21 6.01 -3.22
C ALA A 93 11.42 6.94 -3.39
N LEU A 94 11.26 8.24 -3.14
CA LEU A 94 12.31 9.23 -3.27
C LEU A 94 13.49 8.97 -2.32
N VAL A 95 13.17 8.58 -1.08
CA VAL A 95 14.19 8.32 -0.05
C VAL A 95 14.96 7.03 -0.32
N SER A 96 14.27 5.99 -0.78
CA SER A 96 14.87 4.66 -0.90
C SER A 96 15.35 4.29 -2.30
N LYS A 97 14.88 4.96 -3.35
CA LYS A 97 15.35 4.73 -4.72
C LYS A 97 16.84 5.00 -4.85
N PRO A 98 17.62 4.13 -5.53
CA PRO A 98 19.04 4.38 -5.78
C PRO A 98 19.26 5.68 -6.56
N PRO A 99 20.39 6.38 -6.32
CA PRO A 99 20.79 7.49 -7.18
C PRO A 99 21.04 6.97 -8.60
N VAL A 100 20.57 7.70 -9.59
CA VAL A 100 20.85 7.36 -11.00
C VAL A 100 22.19 7.96 -11.37
N ALA A 101 23.15 7.12 -11.75
CA ALA A 101 24.36 7.57 -12.40
C ALA A 101 24.04 8.10 -13.81
N GLU A 102 24.76 9.11 -14.25
CA GLU A 102 24.60 9.87 -15.50
C GLU A 102 24.12 9.04 -16.69
N GLY A 103 23.11 9.52 -17.42
CA GLY A 103 22.85 9.09 -18.78
C GLY A 103 21.44 8.75 -19.24
N GLY A 104 20.43 8.85 -18.42
CA GLY A 104 19.06 8.56 -18.87
C GLY A 104 18.08 9.69 -18.58
N ALA A 105 17.74 10.47 -19.60
CA ALA A 105 16.81 11.62 -19.52
C ALA A 105 15.38 11.31 -19.01
N ALA A 106 15.08 10.06 -18.70
CA ALA A 106 13.78 9.59 -18.19
C ALA A 106 13.81 9.02 -16.76
N GLN A 107 14.99 8.92 -16.15
CA GLN A 107 15.11 8.29 -14.83
C GLN A 107 15.59 9.30 -13.78
N VAL A 108 14.70 9.65 -12.91
CA VAL A 108 15.01 10.48 -11.75
C VAL A 108 15.59 9.60 -10.65
N GLY A 109 16.70 10.02 -10.04
CA GLY A 109 17.33 9.36 -8.90
C GLY A 109 16.55 9.55 -7.60
N GLY A 110 17.00 8.86 -6.56
CA GLY A 110 16.58 9.04 -5.18
C GLY A 110 17.80 9.09 -4.27
N PHE A 111 17.57 9.13 -2.96
CA PHE A 111 18.66 9.27 -1.98
C PHE A 111 19.40 7.95 -1.67
N GLY A 112 18.92 6.80 -2.15
CA GLY A 112 19.57 5.51 -1.97
C GLY A 112 19.65 5.01 -0.53
N LEU A 113 18.75 5.46 0.34
CA LEU A 113 18.69 5.01 1.72
C LEU A 113 17.95 3.66 1.83
N PRO A 114 18.16 2.89 2.90
CA PRO A 114 17.44 1.63 3.10
C PRO A 114 15.92 1.83 3.05
N LEU A 115 15.19 0.85 2.50
CA LEU A 115 13.73 0.90 2.35
C LEU A 115 13.00 1.19 3.67
N GLY A 116 13.48 0.64 4.79
CA GLY A 116 12.90 0.91 6.12
C GLY A 116 12.96 2.39 6.51
N VAL A 117 14.05 3.09 6.16
CA VAL A 117 14.17 4.55 6.36
C VAL A 117 13.20 5.28 5.44
N GLY A 118 13.05 4.83 4.19
CA GLY A 118 12.07 5.37 3.24
C GLY A 118 10.64 5.26 3.76
N ILE A 119 10.26 4.09 4.26
CA ILE A 119 8.93 3.86 4.84
C ILE A 119 8.69 4.78 6.04
N LEU A 120 9.64 4.86 6.95
CA LEU A 120 9.53 5.75 8.11
C LEU A 120 9.39 7.22 7.71
N ALA A 121 10.20 7.67 6.76
CA ALA A 121 10.11 9.02 6.20
C ALA A 121 8.74 9.26 5.53
N GLY A 122 8.25 8.30 4.74
CA GLY A 122 6.93 8.36 4.11
C GLY A 122 5.79 8.51 5.12
N VAL A 123 5.81 7.72 6.19
CA VAL A 123 4.82 7.80 7.28
C VAL A 123 4.88 9.15 7.99
N LEU A 124 6.08 9.63 8.33
CA LEU A 124 6.25 10.90 9.04
C LEU A 124 5.82 12.09 8.18
N VAL A 125 6.21 12.13 6.91
CA VAL A 125 5.85 13.23 6.00
C VAL A 125 4.36 13.21 5.69
N ALA A 126 3.78 12.04 5.39
CA ALA A 126 2.33 11.93 5.18
C ALA A 126 1.53 12.34 6.43
N GLY A 127 2.01 11.95 7.63
CA GLY A 127 1.42 12.35 8.90
C GLY A 127 1.51 13.85 9.16
N LEU A 128 2.64 14.47 8.85
CA LEU A 128 2.82 15.92 8.97
C LEU A 128 1.89 16.68 8.02
N PHE A 129 1.80 16.25 6.75
CA PHE A 129 0.84 16.82 5.80
C PHE A 129 -0.60 16.63 6.28
N GLY A 130 -0.93 15.44 6.83
CA GLY A 130 -2.22 15.17 7.43
C GLY A 130 -2.55 16.16 8.56
N LEU A 131 -1.59 16.42 9.45
CA LEU A 131 -1.73 17.40 10.53
C LEU A 131 -1.94 18.82 9.98
N LEU A 132 -1.13 19.24 9.01
CA LEU A 132 -1.23 20.57 8.40
C LEU A 132 -2.61 20.79 7.73
N VAL A 133 -3.14 19.79 7.05
CA VAL A 133 -4.46 19.85 6.40
C VAL A 133 -5.58 19.74 7.43
N ALA A 134 -5.41 19.00 8.51
CA ALA A 134 -6.41 18.86 9.56
C ALA A 134 -6.70 20.18 10.27
N LEU A 135 -5.69 21.04 10.48
CA LEU A 135 -5.87 22.31 11.20
C LEU A 135 -6.95 23.23 10.57
N PRO A 136 -6.93 23.56 9.27
CA PRO A 136 -8.02 24.30 8.64
C PRO A 136 -9.28 23.45 8.46
N ALA A 137 -9.14 22.13 8.23
CA ALA A 137 -10.25 21.21 7.96
C ALA A 137 -11.22 21.10 9.15
N LEU A 138 -10.71 21.14 10.39
CA LEU A 138 -11.54 21.09 11.61
C LEU A 138 -12.49 22.28 11.76
N ARG A 139 -12.29 23.37 11.01
CA ARG A 139 -13.16 24.54 11.00
C ARG A 139 -14.26 24.46 9.94
N LEU A 140 -14.22 23.47 9.07
CA LEU A 140 -15.18 23.29 7.98
C LEU A 140 -16.39 22.48 8.44
N ARG A 141 -17.54 22.74 7.84
CA ARG A 141 -18.70 21.84 7.96
C ARG A 141 -18.40 20.54 7.21
N ALA A 142 -18.96 19.42 7.67
CA ALA A 142 -18.70 18.09 7.15
C ALA A 142 -18.84 17.99 5.61
N ASP A 143 -19.86 18.63 5.03
CA ASP A 143 -20.12 18.61 3.58
C ASP A 143 -18.99 19.30 2.78
N TYR A 144 -18.50 20.44 3.29
CA TYR A 144 -17.38 21.16 2.65
C TYR A 144 -16.06 20.42 2.82
N LEU A 145 -15.89 19.69 3.93
CA LEU A 145 -14.69 18.90 4.16
C LEU A 145 -14.49 17.84 3.08
N ALA A 146 -15.53 17.12 2.68
CA ALA A 146 -15.46 16.13 1.62
C ALA A 146 -14.96 16.75 0.30
N ILE A 147 -15.53 17.89 -0.11
CA ILE A 147 -15.15 18.59 -1.35
C ILE A 147 -13.69 19.07 -1.30
N VAL A 148 -13.29 19.70 -0.19
CA VAL A 148 -11.93 20.23 -0.01
C VAL A 148 -10.90 19.10 0.00
N THR A 149 -11.20 17.98 0.62
CA THR A 149 -10.26 16.84 0.69
C THR A 149 -10.10 16.11 -0.66
N VAL A 150 -11.15 16.04 -1.49
CA VAL A 150 -11.04 15.61 -2.89
C VAL A 150 -10.15 16.56 -3.68
N ALA A 151 -10.42 17.87 -3.60
CA ALA A 151 -9.62 18.88 -4.29
C ALA A 151 -8.14 18.83 -3.86
N PHE A 152 -7.88 18.63 -2.58
CA PHE A 152 -6.53 18.43 -2.05
C PHE A 152 -5.84 17.20 -2.66
N SER A 153 -6.52 16.06 -2.75
CA SER A 153 -5.98 14.86 -3.40
C SER A 153 -5.63 15.10 -4.87
N GLU A 154 -6.49 15.84 -5.59
CA GLU A 154 -6.24 16.21 -6.99
C GLU A 154 -5.05 17.18 -7.12
N ILE A 155 -4.89 18.14 -6.23
CA ILE A 155 -3.72 19.02 -6.21
C ILE A 155 -2.44 18.22 -6.03
N ILE A 156 -2.42 17.26 -5.09
CA ILE A 156 -1.28 16.37 -4.89
C ILE A 156 -1.01 15.58 -6.17
N ARG A 157 -2.03 14.97 -6.78
CA ARG A 157 -1.89 14.20 -8.02
C ARG A 157 -1.31 15.06 -9.15
N PHE A 158 -1.84 16.24 -9.37
CA PHE A 158 -1.33 17.16 -10.40
C PHE A 158 0.09 17.62 -10.10
N THR A 159 0.44 17.84 -8.84
CA THR A 159 1.81 18.21 -8.44
C THR A 159 2.78 17.07 -8.77
N MET A 160 2.41 15.82 -8.48
CA MET A 160 3.24 14.65 -8.78
C MET A 160 3.40 14.42 -10.29
N MET A 161 2.39 14.75 -11.09
CA MET A 161 2.42 14.63 -12.55
C MET A 161 3.06 15.85 -13.24
N SER A 162 3.37 16.91 -12.51
CA SER A 162 3.89 18.17 -13.05
C SER A 162 5.29 17.99 -13.65
N ARG A 163 5.52 18.56 -14.82
CA ARG A 163 6.84 18.61 -15.46
C ARG A 163 7.83 19.44 -14.63
N THR A 164 7.37 20.44 -13.90
CA THR A 164 8.21 21.29 -13.05
C THR A 164 8.91 20.51 -11.93
N PHE A 165 8.24 19.50 -11.39
CA PHE A 165 8.78 18.63 -10.33
C PHE A 165 9.24 17.27 -10.86
N GLN A 166 9.33 17.12 -12.19
CA GLN A 166 9.76 15.87 -12.81
C GLN A 166 11.19 15.51 -12.42
N SER A 167 12.11 16.49 -12.52
CA SER A 167 13.49 16.35 -12.08
C SER A 167 13.99 17.69 -11.56
N VAL A 168 14.64 17.69 -10.42
CA VAL A 168 15.26 18.85 -9.79
C VAL A 168 16.71 18.51 -9.51
N GLU A 169 17.62 19.37 -9.94
CA GLU A 169 19.05 19.22 -9.63
C GLU A 169 19.28 19.43 -8.13
N VAL A 170 20.04 18.54 -7.54
CA VAL A 170 20.42 18.63 -6.13
C VAL A 170 21.75 19.36 -6.03
N PRO A 171 21.82 20.48 -5.31
CA PRO A 171 23.10 21.18 -5.14
C PRO A 171 24.13 20.27 -4.47
N ALA A 172 25.32 20.15 -5.08
CA ALA A 172 26.43 19.35 -4.55
C ALA A 172 26.83 19.74 -3.11
N ALA A 173 26.55 20.99 -2.72
CA ALA A 173 26.78 21.50 -1.37
C ALA A 173 25.99 20.74 -0.26
N LEU A 174 24.93 20.03 -0.61
CA LEU A 174 24.14 19.23 0.34
C LEU A 174 24.77 17.86 0.64
N GLY A 175 25.83 17.47 -0.07
CA GLY A 175 26.54 16.20 0.14
C GLY A 175 25.66 14.96 -0.08
N LEU A 176 24.55 15.09 -0.80
CA LEU A 176 23.65 13.99 -1.13
C LEU A 176 24.20 13.22 -2.32
N ARG A 177 23.98 11.91 -2.34
CA ARG A 177 24.50 11.01 -3.39
C ARG A 177 23.75 11.13 -4.73
N ALA A 178 22.64 11.86 -4.76
CA ALA A 178 21.82 12.00 -5.96
C ALA A 178 22.08 13.34 -6.64
N ASP A 179 22.40 13.31 -7.91
CA ASP A 179 22.59 14.52 -8.73
C ASP A 179 21.24 15.14 -9.13
N THR A 180 20.23 14.30 -9.33
CA THR A 180 18.86 14.72 -9.62
C THR A 180 17.85 13.93 -8.78
N VAL A 181 16.88 14.62 -8.23
CA VAL A 181 15.74 14.04 -7.54
C VAL A 181 14.45 14.61 -8.11
N GLY A 182 13.33 13.90 -8.00
CA GLY A 182 12.06 14.45 -8.45
C GLY A 182 10.91 13.45 -8.40
N LEU A 183 9.75 13.90 -8.84
CA LEU A 183 8.51 13.13 -8.78
C LEU A 183 8.22 12.32 -10.07
N GLY A 184 9.13 12.35 -11.06
CA GLY A 184 9.00 11.58 -12.30
C GLY A 184 7.97 12.14 -13.31
N GLY A 185 7.18 13.12 -12.93
CA GLY A 185 6.18 13.76 -13.80
C GLY A 185 5.10 12.78 -14.29
N GLY A 186 4.58 13.02 -15.49
CA GLY A 186 3.50 12.20 -16.08
C GLY A 186 3.85 10.73 -16.33
N GLY A 187 5.14 10.38 -16.39
CA GLY A 187 5.61 8.99 -16.49
C GLY A 187 5.67 8.25 -15.16
N GLY A 188 5.50 8.96 -14.05
CA GLY A 188 5.67 8.42 -12.69
C GLY A 188 7.11 8.12 -12.32
N LEU A 189 7.33 7.62 -11.10
CA LEU A 189 8.63 7.16 -10.63
C LEU A 189 8.84 5.71 -11.05
N ILE A 190 9.82 5.47 -11.91
CA ILE A 190 10.26 4.11 -12.21
C ILE A 190 11.14 3.65 -11.04
N LEU A 191 10.66 2.65 -10.32
CA LEU A 191 11.36 2.11 -9.15
C LEU A 191 12.33 1.00 -9.62
N ASN A 192 13.59 1.35 -9.76
CA ASN A 192 14.66 0.37 -10.04
C ASN A 192 15.20 -0.16 -8.71
N TYR A 193 14.34 -0.78 -7.90
CA TYR A 193 14.81 -1.46 -6.72
C TYR A 193 15.43 -2.81 -7.08
N THR A 194 16.56 -3.12 -6.46
CA THR A 194 16.90 -4.50 -6.16
C THR A 194 15.76 -5.00 -5.28
N ASP A 195 14.97 -5.90 -5.79
CA ASP A 195 13.77 -6.50 -5.24
C ASP A 195 13.43 -6.10 -3.77
N PRO A 196 12.43 -5.22 -3.51
CA PRO A 196 12.14 -4.76 -2.16
C PRO A 196 11.69 -5.90 -1.23
N LEU A 197 11.15 -6.99 -1.79
CA LEU A 197 10.79 -8.18 -1.06
C LEU A 197 12.04 -8.91 -0.55
N GLU A 198 13.07 -9.03 -1.39
CA GLU A 198 14.35 -9.60 -0.97
C GLU A 198 14.97 -8.81 0.18
N ALA A 199 14.99 -7.48 0.09
CA ALA A 199 15.51 -6.64 1.16
C ALA A 199 14.75 -6.84 2.47
N LEU A 200 13.42 -6.94 2.41
CA LEU A 200 12.57 -7.19 3.57
C LEU A 200 12.81 -8.60 4.15
N LEU A 201 12.77 -9.63 3.31
CA LEU A 201 12.91 -11.03 3.72
C LEU A 201 14.29 -11.32 4.32
N ARG A 202 15.35 -10.67 3.82
CA ARG A 202 16.69 -10.74 4.41
C ARG A 202 16.73 -10.10 5.79
N THR A 203 16.03 -8.98 5.99
CA THR A 203 15.97 -8.28 7.27
C THR A 203 15.27 -9.11 8.35
N VAL A 204 14.24 -9.89 7.99
CA VAL A 204 13.48 -10.74 8.92
C VAL A 204 13.93 -12.21 8.92
N PHE A 205 15.08 -12.53 8.33
CA PHE A 205 15.67 -13.87 8.24
C PHE A 205 14.77 -14.92 7.55
N LEU A 206 13.87 -14.49 6.68
CA LEU A 206 12.95 -15.37 5.92
C LEU A 206 13.41 -15.61 4.48
N TRP A 207 14.61 -15.19 4.11
CA TRP A 207 15.13 -15.34 2.74
C TRP A 207 15.34 -16.81 2.34
N GLU A 208 15.96 -17.61 3.20
CA GLU A 208 16.19 -19.03 2.92
C GLU A 208 14.88 -19.84 2.81
N PRO A 209 13.91 -19.71 3.73
CA PRO A 209 12.59 -20.31 3.56
C PRO A 209 11.88 -19.89 2.26
N TYR A 210 12.01 -18.63 1.87
CA TYR A 210 11.44 -18.14 0.61
C TYR A 210 12.07 -18.81 -0.61
N LEU A 211 13.41 -18.97 -0.65
CA LEU A 211 14.11 -19.71 -1.73
C LEU A 211 13.65 -21.15 -1.81
N ALA A 212 13.46 -21.82 -0.68
CA ALA A 212 12.95 -23.19 -0.64
C ALA A 212 11.53 -23.30 -1.24
N VAL A 213 10.65 -22.33 -0.93
CA VAL A 213 9.32 -22.27 -1.54
C VAL A 213 9.40 -22.04 -3.05
N LEU A 214 10.28 -21.14 -3.51
CA LEU A 214 10.49 -20.90 -4.94
C LEU A 214 10.92 -22.16 -5.66
N ASP A 215 11.86 -22.92 -5.09
CA ASP A 215 12.38 -24.16 -5.69
C ASP A 215 11.28 -25.23 -5.81
N VAL A 216 10.49 -25.41 -4.75
CA VAL A 216 9.34 -26.34 -4.77
C VAL A 216 8.32 -25.92 -5.82
N VAL A 217 7.96 -24.64 -5.89
CA VAL A 217 6.99 -24.13 -6.87
C VAL A 217 7.52 -24.29 -8.29
N GLN A 218 8.81 -24.06 -8.50
CA GLN A 218 9.45 -24.24 -9.80
C GLN A 218 9.42 -25.70 -10.26
N GLN A 219 9.68 -26.64 -9.36
CA GLN A 219 9.71 -28.06 -9.69
C GLN A 219 8.30 -28.66 -9.88
N THR A 220 7.29 -28.15 -9.18
CA THR A 220 5.97 -28.81 -9.12
C THR A 220 4.89 -28.10 -9.94
N LEU A 221 4.87 -26.77 -9.95
CA LEU A 221 3.72 -26.00 -10.45
C LEU A 221 4.06 -25.09 -11.63
N ILE A 222 5.19 -24.38 -11.58
CA ILE A 222 5.55 -23.34 -12.56
C ILE A 222 7.04 -23.50 -12.95
N PRO A 223 7.37 -24.34 -13.92
CA PRO A 223 8.76 -24.61 -14.29
C PRO A 223 9.53 -23.38 -14.79
N ASN A 224 8.82 -22.43 -15.41
CA ASN A 224 9.41 -21.23 -16.00
C ASN A 224 9.15 -20.00 -15.14
N ASN A 225 10.17 -19.52 -14.42
CA ASN A 225 10.18 -18.29 -13.66
C ASN A 225 8.96 -18.14 -12.70
N PRO A 226 8.91 -18.85 -11.57
CA PRO A 226 7.82 -18.79 -10.59
C PRO A 226 7.83 -17.48 -9.79
N LYS A 227 8.96 -16.78 -9.73
CA LYS A 227 9.21 -15.62 -8.85
C LYS A 227 8.09 -14.55 -8.92
N PRO A 228 7.65 -14.04 -10.08
CA PRO A 228 6.62 -12.99 -10.12
C PRO A 228 5.29 -13.41 -9.50
N VAL A 229 4.94 -14.69 -9.59
CA VAL A 229 3.69 -15.22 -9.02
C VAL A 229 3.81 -15.36 -7.51
N VAL A 230 4.92 -15.93 -7.04
CA VAL A 230 5.18 -16.11 -5.60
C VAL A 230 5.29 -14.76 -4.90
N ASP A 231 6.02 -13.81 -5.49
CA ASP A 231 6.15 -12.44 -4.97
C ASP A 231 4.79 -11.75 -4.91
N GLY A 232 4.00 -11.82 -5.97
CA GLY A 232 2.67 -11.22 -6.02
C GLY A 232 1.72 -11.80 -4.98
N LEU A 233 1.73 -13.11 -4.77
CA LEU A 233 0.94 -13.76 -3.72
C LEU A 233 1.42 -13.34 -2.33
N LEU A 234 2.71 -13.28 -2.10
CA LEU A 234 3.28 -12.90 -0.82
C LEU A 234 2.95 -11.44 -0.48
N TYR A 235 3.07 -10.51 -1.44
CA TYR A 235 2.62 -9.12 -1.25
C TYR A 235 1.12 -9.04 -0.93
N GLY A 236 0.29 -9.82 -1.64
CA GLY A 236 -1.14 -9.89 -1.37
C GLY A 236 -1.44 -10.36 0.05
N VAL A 237 -0.79 -11.45 0.49
CA VAL A 237 -0.95 -11.98 1.86
C VAL A 237 -0.48 -10.97 2.90
N MET A 238 0.68 -10.32 2.70
CA MET A 238 1.19 -9.30 3.62
C MET A 238 0.21 -8.12 3.77
N LEU A 239 -0.39 -7.68 2.67
CA LEU A 239 -1.41 -6.64 2.70
C LEU A 239 -2.68 -7.09 3.43
N LEU A 240 -3.17 -8.30 3.20
CA LEU A 240 -4.32 -8.85 3.93
C LEU A 240 -4.06 -8.97 5.43
N VAL A 241 -2.86 -9.40 5.82
CA VAL A 241 -2.42 -9.40 7.23
C VAL A 241 -2.41 -7.97 7.78
N GLY A 242 -1.92 -6.99 7.01
CA GLY A 242 -1.96 -5.58 7.37
C GLY A 242 -3.40 -5.06 7.57
N VAL A 243 -4.32 -5.38 6.65
CA VAL A 243 -5.75 -5.06 6.75
C VAL A 243 -6.34 -5.65 8.03
N PHE A 244 -6.07 -6.93 8.29
CA PHE A 244 -6.56 -7.60 9.48
C PHE A 244 -6.00 -6.99 10.78
N ALA A 245 -4.70 -6.74 10.83
CA ALA A 245 -4.06 -6.11 11.98
C ALA A 245 -4.63 -4.70 12.25
N PHE A 246 -4.84 -3.92 11.19
CA PHE A 246 -5.44 -2.59 11.30
C PHE A 246 -6.90 -2.65 11.74
N TYR A 247 -7.69 -3.60 11.22
CA TYR A 247 -9.05 -3.85 11.68
C TYR A 247 -9.10 -4.19 13.17
N VAL A 248 -8.23 -5.10 13.64
CA VAL A 248 -8.14 -5.46 15.06
C VAL A 248 -7.76 -4.26 15.91
N LEU A 249 -6.83 -3.42 15.44
CA LEU A 249 -6.45 -2.19 16.12
C LEU A 249 -7.63 -1.24 16.28
N LEU A 250 -8.38 -1.01 15.18
CA LEU A 250 -9.57 -0.14 15.19
C LEU A 250 -10.65 -0.66 16.14
N THR A 251 -10.93 -1.96 16.14
CA THR A 251 -11.94 -2.54 17.04
C THR A 251 -11.52 -2.44 18.51
N ARG A 252 -10.22 -2.51 18.80
CA ARG A 252 -9.71 -2.30 20.17
C ARG A 252 -9.80 -0.83 20.60
N LEU A 253 -9.47 0.10 19.72
CA LEU A 253 -9.58 1.54 19.99
C LEU A 253 -11.03 1.95 20.23
N GLY A 254 -11.98 1.45 19.44
CA GLY A 254 -13.40 1.73 19.62
C GLY A 254 -14.04 1.15 20.88
N ARG A 255 -13.36 0.21 21.55
CA ARG A 255 -13.80 -0.39 22.83
C ARG A 255 -13.09 0.23 24.05
N SER A 256 -12.10 1.10 23.85
CA SER A 256 -11.45 1.77 24.97
C SER A 256 -12.37 2.86 25.52
N PRO A 257 -12.57 2.93 26.83
CA PRO A 257 -13.35 4.00 27.46
C PRO A 257 -12.53 5.30 27.45
N PHE A 258 -12.71 6.14 26.44
CA PHE A 258 -12.30 7.54 26.42
C PHE A 258 -13.52 8.42 26.30
#